data_d457f37963f6e99455f3e2bbe09b63fb
#
_entry.id   d457f37963f6e99455f3e2bbe09b63fb
#
_cell.length_a   1.000
_cell.length_b   1.000
_cell.length_c   1.000
_cell.angle_alpha   90.00
_cell.angle_beta   90.00
_cell.angle_gamma   90.00
#
_symmetry.space_group_name_H-M   'P 1'
#
loop_
_entity.id
_entity.type
_entity.pdbx_description
1 polymer ?
#
loop_
_entity_poly.entity_id
_entity_poly.type
_entity_poly.pdbx_seq_one_letter_code
_entity_poly.pdbx_strand_id
1 'polypeptide(L)'
;MKKKKIFKLISKTYLEEHDAEGYYFKHESGLEVFHLKSDSFKENAFCIAFKTIPSNNTGVAHVLEHTIFCGSNKYKIKDPFLYLLKGSLNTFLNAMTFPDKTIYPAASTIEKDYFNLFNIYADSIFNPLLKKESFMQEGYNINPKDFKVSGIVFNEMKGSYSNKNSLINEIASSSLFEEGAYKYDSGGIPTNIIDLTYESFLDFYKKYYTLENCKIFLCGNTQTEKNLNFIEKYIIRPYKKEKSNVNIDIENVKRWEKGKKLTYKIPKENDNSLGVYTINWLCTEINNIEDSIGLEILSEILLDDSCSFTINILKSGIGEDIAHISGINTDLKESIFSFGLQNVVENKEKEFKNLVFSELKNLVKNKIPKELIKGILFGYEFALKEEKGQNFPIALMIKSFKGWLNGLHPIKTLQTSYYINEITNKLEKGIYYFENLIEKYLIFNNHYTLISFIPSHDTEKEMEEEIEKKLMAREIEIKQNPEEFL
;
A
#
# COMPACT_ATOMS: atom_id res chain seq x y z
N MET A 1 -38.40 23.55 13.18
CA MET A 1 -37.02 23.70 12.63
C MET A 1 -36.69 22.44 11.82
N LYS A 2 -36.51 22.53 10.50
CA LYS A 2 -35.99 21.39 9.68
C LYS A 2 -34.62 21.06 10.19
N LYS A 3 -34.36 19.83 10.66
CA LYS A 3 -33.02 19.35 11.00
C LYS A 3 -32.10 19.58 9.79
N LYS A 4 -31.11 20.45 9.94
CA LYS A 4 -30.08 20.66 8.91
C LYS A 4 -29.44 19.28 8.63
N LYS A 5 -29.51 18.78 7.40
CA LYS A 5 -28.83 17.53 7.03
C LYS A 5 -27.33 17.78 7.11
N ILE A 6 -26.68 17.18 8.07
CA ILE A 6 -25.27 17.36 8.39
C ILE A 6 -24.40 16.75 7.29
N PHE A 7 -24.80 15.59 6.77
CA PHE A 7 -24.17 14.93 5.62
C PHE A 7 -24.98 15.19 4.34
N LYS A 8 -24.31 15.60 3.27
CA LYS A 8 -24.89 15.72 1.92
C LYS A 8 -24.66 14.41 1.19
N LEU A 9 -25.74 13.75 0.74
CA LEU A 9 -25.65 12.63 -0.20
C LEU A 9 -25.16 13.17 -1.56
N ILE A 10 -24.04 12.64 -2.04
CA ILE A 10 -23.43 12.99 -3.33
C ILE A 10 -23.94 12.06 -4.42
N SER A 11 -23.97 10.74 -4.15
CA SER A 11 -24.48 9.74 -5.08
C SER A 11 -25.05 8.53 -4.35
N LYS A 12 -25.96 7.84 -5.04
CA LYS A 12 -26.46 6.50 -4.72
C LYS A 12 -26.35 5.65 -5.98
N THR A 13 -25.70 4.50 -5.92
CA THR A 13 -25.46 3.61 -7.06
C THR A 13 -25.56 2.16 -6.61
N TYR A 14 -26.26 1.34 -7.39
CA TYR A 14 -26.28 -0.11 -7.17
C TYR A 14 -25.11 -0.77 -7.92
N LEU A 15 -24.40 -1.67 -7.25
CA LEU A 15 -23.34 -2.48 -7.82
C LEU A 15 -23.81 -3.94 -7.92
N GLU A 16 -24.12 -4.38 -9.13
CA GLU A 16 -24.63 -5.73 -9.39
C GLU A 16 -23.62 -6.81 -8.94
N GLU A 17 -22.32 -6.64 -9.21
CA GLU A 17 -21.29 -7.61 -8.87
C GLU A 17 -21.15 -7.86 -7.36
N HIS A 18 -21.65 -6.96 -6.54
CA HIS A 18 -21.60 -7.06 -5.08
C HIS A 18 -22.97 -7.22 -4.44
N ASP A 19 -24.06 -7.18 -5.23
CA ASP A 19 -25.44 -7.12 -4.73
C ASP A 19 -25.59 -6.09 -3.60
N ALA A 20 -25.12 -4.85 -3.85
CA ALA A 20 -24.98 -3.82 -2.84
C ALA A 20 -25.31 -2.43 -3.34
N GLU A 21 -25.85 -1.60 -2.46
CA GLU A 21 -26.06 -0.17 -2.71
C GLU A 21 -24.90 0.64 -2.16
N GLY A 22 -24.20 1.39 -3.01
CA GLY A 22 -23.17 2.35 -2.64
C GLY A 22 -23.77 3.73 -2.36
N TYR A 23 -23.63 4.23 -1.14
CA TYR A 23 -24.03 5.57 -0.72
C TYR A 23 -22.80 6.42 -0.44
N TYR A 24 -22.60 7.51 -1.18
CA TYR A 24 -21.47 8.43 -0.99
C TYR A 24 -21.93 9.75 -0.40
N PHE A 25 -21.34 10.14 0.72
CA PHE A 25 -21.67 11.35 1.46
C PHE A 25 -20.44 12.23 1.66
N LYS A 26 -20.70 13.55 1.74
CA LYS A 26 -19.71 14.54 2.15
C LYS A 26 -20.27 15.39 3.28
N HIS A 27 -19.46 15.60 4.32
CA HIS A 27 -19.78 16.50 5.43
C HIS A 27 -19.19 17.89 5.19
N GLU A 28 -19.76 18.93 5.80
CA GLU A 28 -19.26 20.32 5.70
C GLU A 28 -17.85 20.52 6.28
N SER A 29 -17.36 19.60 7.15
CA SER A 29 -15.98 19.56 7.61
C SER A 29 -14.98 19.10 6.55
N GLY A 30 -15.43 18.61 5.42
CA GLY A 30 -14.59 17.97 4.39
C GLY A 30 -14.55 16.44 4.47
N LEU A 31 -14.89 15.84 5.62
CA LEU A 31 -14.93 14.38 5.77
C LEU A 31 -15.87 13.74 4.76
N GLU A 32 -15.42 12.65 4.15
CA GLU A 32 -16.16 11.87 3.17
C GLU A 32 -16.48 10.48 3.71
N VAL A 33 -17.69 10.00 3.45
CA VAL A 33 -18.14 8.66 3.86
C VAL A 33 -18.70 7.92 2.67
N PHE A 34 -18.23 6.70 2.43
CA PHE A 34 -18.82 5.79 1.48
C PHE A 34 -19.33 4.55 2.21
N HIS A 35 -20.61 4.22 2.04
CA HIS A 35 -21.24 3.03 2.61
C HIS A 35 -21.68 2.09 1.51
N LEU A 36 -21.04 0.93 1.43
CA LEU A 36 -21.46 -0.19 0.58
C LEU A 36 -22.38 -1.09 1.41
N LYS A 37 -23.70 -0.97 1.18
CA LYS A 37 -24.73 -1.63 1.97
C LYS A 37 -25.35 -2.78 1.20
N SER A 38 -25.38 -3.95 1.82
CA SER A 38 -26.18 -5.10 1.37
C SER A 38 -26.74 -5.86 2.54
N ASP A 39 -27.98 -6.29 2.44
CA ASP A 39 -28.62 -7.14 3.45
C ASP A 39 -28.07 -8.58 3.42
N SER A 40 -27.40 -8.98 2.33
CA SER A 40 -26.69 -10.27 2.20
C SER A 40 -25.36 -10.30 2.94
N PHE A 41 -24.78 -9.15 3.32
CA PHE A 41 -23.51 -9.11 4.05
C PHE A 41 -23.74 -9.52 5.49
N LYS A 42 -23.01 -10.58 5.91
CA LYS A 42 -23.07 -11.09 7.29
C LYS A 42 -22.22 -10.29 8.26
N GLU A 43 -21.22 -9.58 7.75
CA GLU A 43 -20.21 -8.84 8.49
C GLU A 43 -20.41 -7.33 8.29
N ASN A 44 -20.27 -6.58 9.38
CA ASN A 44 -20.19 -5.12 9.33
C ASN A 44 -18.75 -4.70 9.54
N ALA A 45 -18.21 -3.92 8.62
CA ALA A 45 -16.85 -3.43 8.65
C ALA A 45 -16.82 -1.91 8.45
N PHE A 46 -15.84 -1.27 9.08
CA PHE A 46 -15.47 0.12 8.83
C PHE A 46 -13.98 0.21 8.56
N CYS A 47 -13.59 1.24 7.85
CA CYS A 47 -12.19 1.64 7.74
C CYS A 47 -12.08 3.16 7.74
N ILE A 48 -11.25 3.69 8.62
CA ILE A 48 -10.89 5.11 8.65
C ILE A 48 -9.55 5.24 7.93
N ALA A 49 -9.47 6.09 6.91
CA ALA A 49 -8.29 6.23 6.07
C ALA A 49 -7.85 7.69 5.96
N PHE A 50 -6.54 7.87 5.91
CA PHE A 50 -5.89 9.15 5.65
C PHE A 50 -4.85 8.99 4.55
N LYS A 51 -4.72 10.00 3.70
CA LYS A 51 -3.56 10.11 2.83
C LYS A 51 -2.38 10.57 3.69
N THR A 52 -1.30 9.78 3.75
CA THR A 52 -0.13 10.02 4.60
C THR A 52 1.13 9.94 3.75
N ILE A 53 1.59 11.08 3.26
CA ILE A 53 2.67 11.18 2.28
C ILE A 53 4.00 11.31 3.01
N PRO A 54 4.94 10.34 2.88
CA PRO A 54 6.26 10.45 3.46
C PRO A 54 7.08 11.54 2.73
N SER A 55 7.96 12.20 3.48
CA SER A 55 8.92 13.18 2.95
C SER A 55 10.37 12.79 3.17
N ASN A 56 10.58 11.65 3.82
CA ASN A 56 11.88 11.06 4.12
C ASN A 56 11.69 9.58 4.53
N ASN A 57 12.80 8.89 4.82
CA ASN A 57 12.82 7.47 5.16
C ASN A 57 12.71 7.18 6.68
N THR A 58 12.24 8.12 7.49
CA THR A 58 12.16 7.92 8.96
C THR A 58 11.02 7.03 9.41
N GLY A 59 10.13 6.61 8.51
CA GLY A 59 8.99 5.76 8.85
C GLY A 59 7.96 6.43 9.77
N VAL A 60 7.89 7.76 9.76
CA VAL A 60 7.01 8.51 10.67
C VAL A 60 5.55 8.08 10.58
N ALA A 61 5.06 7.69 9.38
CA ALA A 61 3.69 7.20 9.19
C ALA A 61 3.47 5.86 9.90
N HIS A 62 4.43 4.94 9.83
CA HIS A 62 4.40 3.63 10.46
C HIS A 62 4.52 3.73 12.00
N VAL A 63 5.47 4.53 12.49
CA VAL A 63 5.60 4.81 13.94
C VAL A 63 4.32 5.42 14.50
N LEU A 64 3.68 6.32 13.73
CA LEU A 64 2.41 6.93 14.15
C LEU A 64 1.26 5.91 14.16
N GLU A 65 1.19 5.03 13.17
CA GLU A 65 0.20 3.95 13.10
C GLU A 65 0.22 3.11 14.37
N HIS A 66 1.39 2.66 14.81
CA HIS A 66 1.56 1.92 16.05
C HIS A 66 1.19 2.75 17.29
N THR A 67 1.72 3.98 17.37
CA THR A 67 1.60 4.84 18.56
C THR A 67 0.16 5.32 18.80
N ILE A 68 -0.68 5.45 17.76
CA ILE A 68 -2.08 5.86 17.87
C ILE A 68 -2.87 4.96 18.83
N PHE A 69 -2.57 3.68 18.87
CA PHE A 69 -3.22 2.73 19.77
C PHE A 69 -2.57 2.61 21.16
N CYS A 70 -1.60 3.45 21.50
CA CYS A 70 -0.96 3.47 22.83
C CYS A 70 -1.72 4.32 23.84
N GLY A 71 -3.04 4.42 23.71
CA GLY A 71 -3.95 5.14 24.60
C GLY A 71 -4.53 6.41 24.01
N SER A 72 -5.74 6.73 24.44
CA SER A 72 -6.50 7.88 23.97
C SER A 72 -7.15 8.64 25.14
N ASN A 73 -7.78 9.76 24.85
CA ASN A 73 -8.43 10.59 25.89
C ASN A 73 -9.48 9.82 26.68
N LYS A 74 -10.25 8.96 26.02
CA LYS A 74 -11.30 8.17 26.63
C LYS A 74 -10.78 6.82 27.18
N TYR A 75 -9.85 6.21 26.46
CA TYR A 75 -9.29 4.90 26.75
C TYR A 75 -7.81 5.05 27.17
N LYS A 76 -7.58 5.39 28.45
CA LYS A 76 -6.24 5.61 29.02
C LYS A 76 -5.51 4.31 29.38
N ILE A 77 -5.65 3.28 28.56
CA ILE A 77 -4.97 1.99 28.70
C ILE A 77 -3.74 1.97 27.78
N LYS A 78 -2.69 1.30 28.24
CA LYS A 78 -1.40 1.26 27.52
C LYS A 78 -1.51 0.59 26.13
N ASP A 79 -2.37 -0.42 26.00
CA ASP A 79 -2.57 -1.19 24.78
C ASP A 79 -4.04 -1.61 24.63
N PRO A 80 -4.92 -0.69 24.18
CA PRO A 80 -6.31 -1.03 23.94
C PRO A 80 -6.48 -2.05 22.81
N PHE A 81 -5.54 -2.13 21.86
CA PHE A 81 -5.59 -3.05 20.73
C PHE A 81 -5.51 -4.52 21.21
N LEU A 82 -4.57 -4.83 22.10
CA LEU A 82 -4.44 -6.17 22.68
C LEU A 82 -5.69 -6.60 23.46
N TYR A 83 -6.33 -5.64 24.17
CA TYR A 83 -7.60 -5.91 24.86
C TYR A 83 -8.73 -6.21 23.89
N LEU A 84 -8.77 -5.53 22.74
CA LEU A 84 -9.75 -5.78 21.69
C LEU A 84 -9.53 -7.14 21.03
N LEU A 85 -8.31 -7.50 20.71
CA LEU A 85 -7.98 -8.83 20.16
C LEU A 85 -8.47 -9.98 21.05
N LYS A 86 -8.42 -9.81 22.37
CA LYS A 86 -8.80 -10.84 23.34
C LYS A 86 -10.26 -10.75 23.81
N GLY A 87 -10.86 -9.58 23.77
CA GLY A 87 -12.12 -9.30 24.43
C GLY A 87 -13.29 -8.91 23.56
N SER A 88 -13.09 -8.71 22.23
CA SER A 88 -14.17 -8.43 21.28
C SER A 88 -14.51 -9.65 20.42
N LEU A 89 -15.66 -9.58 19.76
CA LEU A 89 -16.11 -10.58 18.78
C LEU A 89 -15.73 -10.15 17.35
N ASN A 90 -14.57 -9.49 17.23
CA ASN A 90 -14.06 -9.04 15.95
C ASN A 90 -13.80 -10.22 15.01
N THR A 91 -14.04 -9.99 13.74
CA THR A 91 -13.68 -10.90 12.65
C THR A 91 -12.42 -10.41 11.95
N PHE A 92 -12.15 -9.11 12.04
CA PHE A 92 -10.93 -8.48 11.57
C PHE A 92 -10.59 -7.26 12.45
N LEU A 93 -9.31 -7.10 12.75
CA LEU A 93 -8.78 -5.99 13.53
C LEU A 93 -7.35 -5.72 13.09
N ASN A 94 -7.07 -4.55 12.51
CA ASN A 94 -5.73 -4.18 12.09
C ASN A 94 -5.56 -2.66 11.94
N ALA A 95 -4.33 -2.23 11.68
CA ALA A 95 -3.93 -0.97 11.10
C ALA A 95 -2.87 -1.26 10.03
N MET A 96 -2.76 -0.44 9.01
CA MET A 96 -1.87 -0.69 7.87
C MET A 96 -1.33 0.62 7.31
N THR A 97 -0.01 0.71 7.20
CA THR A 97 0.68 1.79 6.51
C THR A 97 1.08 1.36 5.10
N PHE A 98 0.62 2.10 4.11
CA PHE A 98 0.95 1.96 2.70
C PHE A 98 1.88 3.11 2.26
N PRO A 99 2.46 3.08 1.06
CA PRO A 99 3.37 4.12 0.61
C PRO A 99 2.82 5.55 0.65
N ASP A 100 1.49 5.73 0.54
CA ASP A 100 0.84 7.05 0.45
C ASP A 100 -0.38 7.22 1.37
N LYS A 101 -0.71 6.20 2.16
CA LYS A 101 -1.91 6.18 3.01
C LYS A 101 -1.73 5.32 4.26
N THR A 102 -2.45 5.66 5.31
CA THR A 102 -2.60 4.82 6.50
C THR A 102 -4.08 4.54 6.71
N ILE A 103 -4.43 3.27 6.91
CA ILE A 103 -5.81 2.82 7.06
C ILE A 103 -6.01 2.03 8.36
N TYR A 104 -7.19 2.15 8.92
CA TYR A 104 -7.57 1.59 10.21
C TYR A 104 -8.87 0.79 10.07
N PRO A 105 -8.80 -0.46 9.56
CA PRO A 105 -9.96 -1.32 9.37
C PRO A 105 -10.30 -2.14 10.61
N ALA A 106 -11.61 -2.36 10.84
CA ALA A 106 -12.09 -3.38 11.76
C ALA A 106 -13.46 -3.90 11.31
N ALA A 107 -13.77 -5.13 11.70
CA ALA A 107 -15.01 -5.80 11.34
C ALA A 107 -15.56 -6.69 12.47
N SER A 108 -16.87 -6.85 12.50
CA SER A 108 -17.57 -7.77 13.38
C SER A 108 -18.93 -8.19 12.78
N THR A 109 -19.35 -9.42 13.01
CA THR A 109 -20.70 -9.89 12.67
C THR A 109 -21.75 -9.40 13.66
N ILE A 110 -21.35 -8.86 14.80
CA ILE A 110 -22.26 -8.38 15.86
C ILE A 110 -22.33 -6.85 15.83
N GLU A 111 -23.49 -6.28 15.50
CA GLU A 111 -23.68 -4.82 15.39
C GLU A 111 -23.22 -4.05 16.64
N LYS A 112 -23.50 -4.57 17.85
CA LYS A 112 -23.06 -3.93 19.10
C LYS A 112 -21.53 -3.88 19.20
N ASP A 113 -20.85 -4.96 18.86
CA ASP A 113 -19.40 -5.05 18.87
C ASP A 113 -18.77 -4.17 17.81
N TYR A 114 -19.33 -4.16 16.60
CA TYR A 114 -18.95 -3.25 15.51
C TYR A 114 -18.92 -1.78 15.97
N PHE A 115 -19.97 -1.28 16.63
CA PHE A 115 -19.98 0.08 17.15
C PHE A 115 -19.04 0.30 18.34
N ASN A 116 -18.76 -0.72 19.15
CA ASN A 116 -17.75 -0.65 20.20
C ASN A 116 -16.35 -0.49 19.60
N LEU A 117 -16.00 -1.33 18.62
CA LEU A 117 -14.75 -1.24 17.85
C LEU A 117 -14.62 0.13 17.21
N PHE A 118 -15.66 0.59 16.50
CA PHE A 118 -15.66 1.89 15.82
C PHE A 118 -15.45 3.04 16.81
N ASN A 119 -16.03 2.98 18.01
CA ASN A 119 -15.85 4.00 19.06
C ASN A 119 -14.40 4.04 19.59
N ILE A 120 -13.76 2.89 19.79
CA ILE A 120 -12.39 2.81 20.27
C ILE A 120 -11.44 3.32 19.19
N TYR A 121 -11.60 2.87 17.93
CA TYR A 121 -10.81 3.36 16.81
C TYR A 121 -10.96 4.87 16.62
N ALA A 122 -12.20 5.38 16.65
CA ALA A 122 -12.46 6.81 16.50
C ALA A 122 -11.76 7.64 17.58
N ASP A 123 -11.82 7.23 18.86
CA ASP A 123 -11.16 7.98 19.93
C ASP A 123 -9.64 7.84 19.85
N SER A 124 -9.12 6.65 19.54
CA SER A 124 -7.68 6.44 19.36
C SER A 124 -7.10 7.26 18.23
N ILE A 125 -7.80 7.35 17.08
CA ILE A 125 -7.31 8.06 15.89
C ILE A 125 -7.43 9.57 16.03
N PHE A 126 -8.55 10.08 16.57
CA PHE A 126 -8.82 11.52 16.60
C PHE A 126 -8.42 12.20 17.93
N ASN A 127 -8.23 11.44 18.99
CA ASN A 127 -7.86 11.92 20.33
C ASN A 127 -6.75 11.09 20.99
N PRO A 128 -5.68 10.67 20.26
CA PRO A 128 -4.61 9.87 20.83
C PRO A 128 -3.84 10.69 21.87
N LEU A 129 -3.22 10.02 22.83
CA LEU A 129 -2.37 10.68 23.81
C LEU A 129 -0.99 11.06 23.25
N LEU A 130 -0.48 10.31 22.29
CA LEU A 130 0.81 10.49 21.61
C LEU A 130 1.95 10.84 22.57
N LYS A 131 2.08 10.09 23.69
CA LYS A 131 3.11 10.34 24.69
C LYS A 131 4.51 10.06 24.17
N LYS A 132 5.52 10.79 24.66
CA LYS A 132 6.94 10.60 24.30
C LYS A 132 7.39 9.17 24.62
N GLU A 133 6.95 8.59 25.72
CA GLU A 133 7.29 7.23 26.13
C GLU A 133 6.71 6.18 25.15
N SER A 134 5.49 6.41 24.64
CA SER A 134 4.88 5.53 23.64
C SER A 134 5.60 5.65 22.30
N PHE A 135 5.93 6.87 21.87
CA PHE A 135 6.75 7.11 20.69
C PHE A 135 8.10 6.38 20.78
N MET A 136 8.78 6.44 21.91
CA MET A 136 10.05 5.75 22.15
C MET A 136 9.91 4.23 22.13
N GLN A 137 8.81 3.70 22.69
CA GLN A 137 8.55 2.26 22.72
C GLN A 137 8.22 1.72 21.33
N GLU A 138 7.32 2.39 20.61
CA GLU A 138 6.85 1.93 19.30
C GLU A 138 7.85 2.24 18.19
N GLY A 139 8.41 3.44 18.15
CA GLY A 139 9.36 3.87 17.13
C GLY A 139 10.75 3.32 17.39
N TYR A 140 11.52 4.05 18.18
CA TYR A 140 12.86 3.64 18.62
C TYR A 140 13.24 4.33 19.94
N ASN A 141 14.13 3.70 20.66
CA ASN A 141 14.84 4.28 21.79
C ASN A 141 16.31 3.83 21.79
N ILE A 142 17.16 4.64 22.42
CA ILE A 142 18.59 4.36 22.57
C ILE A 142 18.83 4.09 24.06
N ASN A 143 19.33 2.91 24.40
CA ASN A 143 19.69 2.59 25.76
C ASN A 143 20.93 3.39 26.19
N PRO A 144 20.85 4.23 27.24
CA PRO A 144 21.98 5.11 27.63
C PRO A 144 23.20 4.36 28.19
N LYS A 145 23.07 3.06 28.52
CA LYS A 145 24.17 2.27 29.10
C LYS A 145 25.08 1.63 28.06
N ASP A 146 24.48 1.11 26.99
CA ASP A 146 25.20 0.35 25.95
C ASP A 146 25.00 0.92 24.54
N PHE A 147 24.29 2.04 24.43
CA PHE A 147 23.96 2.73 23.17
C PHE A 147 23.27 1.86 22.11
N LYS A 148 22.63 0.76 22.54
CA LYS A 148 21.86 -0.06 21.61
C LYS A 148 20.50 0.55 21.32
N VAL A 149 20.11 0.45 20.05
CA VAL A 149 18.76 0.84 19.59
C VAL A 149 17.79 -0.32 19.77
N SER A 150 16.61 0.01 20.23
CA SER A 150 15.46 -0.89 20.27
C SER A 150 14.19 -0.10 19.97
N GLY A 151 13.12 -0.79 19.60
CA GLY A 151 11.81 -0.22 19.31
C GLY A 151 11.01 -1.21 18.49
N ILE A 152 9.69 -1.16 18.53
CA ILE A 152 8.85 -2.14 17.82
C ILE A 152 9.02 -1.97 16.31
N VAL A 153 8.75 -0.78 15.78
CA VAL A 153 8.88 -0.48 14.35
C VAL A 153 10.33 -0.61 13.88
N PHE A 154 11.31 -0.14 14.67
CA PHE A 154 12.73 -0.29 14.33
C PHE A 154 13.11 -1.77 14.14
N ASN A 155 12.72 -2.64 15.07
CA ASN A 155 13.05 -4.07 15.00
C ASN A 155 12.31 -4.77 13.86
N GLU A 156 11.04 -4.41 13.61
CA GLU A 156 10.25 -4.91 12.50
C GLU A 156 10.89 -4.55 11.16
N MET A 157 11.25 -3.29 10.98
CA MET A 157 11.88 -2.84 9.74
C MET A 157 13.29 -3.41 9.57
N LYS A 158 14.06 -3.58 10.67
CA LYS A 158 15.33 -4.30 10.60
C LYS A 158 15.13 -5.72 10.07
N GLY A 159 14.11 -6.43 10.54
CA GLY A 159 13.74 -7.77 10.04
C GLY A 159 13.31 -7.73 8.56
N SER A 160 12.53 -6.75 8.15
CA SER A 160 12.08 -6.57 6.76
C SER A 160 13.27 -6.33 5.82
N TYR A 161 14.23 -5.48 6.21
CA TYR A 161 15.45 -5.18 5.42
C TYR A 161 16.48 -6.32 5.42
N SER A 162 16.40 -7.24 6.36
CA SER A 162 17.17 -8.51 6.35
C SER A 162 16.52 -9.59 5.48
N ASN A 163 15.25 -9.39 5.05
CA ASN A 163 14.58 -10.30 4.13
C ASN A 163 14.88 -9.93 2.67
N LYS A 164 15.46 -10.86 1.91
CA LYS A 164 15.85 -10.67 0.50
C LYS A 164 14.69 -10.16 -0.37
N ASN A 165 13.51 -10.78 -0.28
CA ASN A 165 12.39 -10.45 -1.16
C ASN A 165 11.75 -9.11 -0.79
N SER A 166 11.64 -8.79 0.51
CA SER A 166 11.15 -7.49 0.97
C SER A 166 12.05 -6.36 0.49
N LEU A 167 13.36 -6.53 0.62
CA LEU A 167 14.33 -5.53 0.17
C LEU A 167 14.32 -5.34 -1.36
N ILE A 168 14.19 -6.43 -2.13
CA ILE A 168 14.05 -6.36 -3.61
C ILE A 168 12.81 -5.56 -3.99
N ASN A 169 11.67 -5.84 -3.36
CA ASN A 169 10.41 -5.15 -3.63
C ASN A 169 10.51 -3.64 -3.35
N GLU A 170 11.09 -3.27 -2.21
CA GLU A 170 11.26 -1.87 -1.82
C GLU A 170 12.21 -1.12 -2.79
N ILE A 171 13.39 -1.67 -3.06
CA ILE A 171 14.36 -1.07 -3.97
C ILE A 171 13.80 -0.96 -5.39
N ALA A 172 13.17 -2.01 -5.90
CA ALA A 172 12.62 -2.00 -7.26
C ALA A 172 11.52 -0.94 -7.41
N SER A 173 10.65 -0.79 -6.40
CA SER A 173 9.59 0.20 -6.38
C SER A 173 10.16 1.62 -6.30
N SER A 174 10.97 1.92 -5.27
CA SER A 174 11.53 3.25 -5.03
C SER A 174 12.49 3.71 -6.13
N SER A 175 13.17 2.78 -6.82
CA SER A 175 14.12 3.06 -7.89
C SER A 175 13.51 3.78 -9.11
N LEU A 176 12.19 3.71 -9.26
CA LEU A 176 11.45 4.38 -10.34
C LEU A 176 11.19 5.88 -10.06
N PHE A 177 11.52 6.37 -8.87
CA PHE A 177 11.25 7.72 -8.44
C PHE A 177 12.54 8.46 -8.04
N GLU A 178 12.84 9.58 -8.69
CA GLU A 178 13.98 10.44 -8.32
C GLU A 178 13.61 11.42 -7.22
N GLU A 179 12.34 11.78 -7.13
CA GLU A 179 11.75 12.74 -6.20
C GLU A 179 10.30 12.35 -5.86
N GLY A 180 9.71 13.02 -4.91
CA GLY A 180 8.32 12.80 -4.48
C GLY A 180 8.17 11.69 -3.45
N ALA A 181 6.93 11.39 -3.12
CA ALA A 181 6.55 10.51 -2.02
C ALA A 181 7.09 9.08 -2.16
N TYR A 182 6.99 8.52 -3.34
CA TYR A 182 7.31 7.11 -3.60
C TYR A 182 8.81 6.80 -3.72
N LYS A 183 9.65 7.83 -3.60
CA LYS A 183 11.10 7.66 -3.40
C LYS A 183 11.43 7.16 -2.00
N TYR A 184 10.53 7.41 -1.04
CA TYR A 184 10.74 7.15 0.38
C TYR A 184 9.96 5.93 0.83
N ASP A 185 10.57 5.13 1.72
CA ASP A 185 9.88 4.04 2.40
C ASP A 185 9.02 4.59 3.55
N SER A 186 7.69 4.44 3.44
CA SER A 186 6.75 4.86 4.48
C SER A 186 6.86 4.04 5.77
N GLY A 187 7.36 2.80 5.66
CA GLY A 187 7.68 1.93 6.79
C GLY A 187 8.93 2.37 7.55
N GLY A 188 9.86 2.98 6.83
CA GLY A 188 11.11 3.52 7.34
C GLY A 188 12.32 2.61 7.12
N ILE A 189 13.43 3.22 6.72
CA ILE A 189 14.72 2.52 6.62
C ILE A 189 15.35 2.47 8.02
N PRO A 190 15.82 1.32 8.53
CA PRO A 190 16.36 1.21 9.90
C PRO A 190 17.41 2.26 10.25
N THR A 191 18.32 2.57 9.31
CA THR A 191 19.33 3.61 9.49
C THR A 191 18.75 5.02 9.57
N ASN A 192 17.52 5.26 9.10
CA ASN A 192 16.85 6.56 9.11
C ASN A 192 15.76 6.67 10.19
N ILE A 193 15.19 5.56 10.66
CA ILE A 193 14.18 5.58 11.74
C ILE A 193 14.76 6.27 12.98
N ILE A 194 16.03 6.05 13.26
CA ILE A 194 16.74 6.69 14.38
C ILE A 194 16.92 8.22 14.23
N ASP A 195 16.63 8.80 13.08
CA ASP A 195 16.65 10.24 12.84
C ASP A 195 15.28 10.90 13.09
N LEU A 196 14.22 10.11 13.37
CA LEU A 196 12.89 10.62 13.63
C LEU A 196 12.84 11.33 14.98
N THR A 197 12.44 12.61 14.99
CA THR A 197 12.24 13.36 16.22
C THR A 197 10.79 13.30 16.69
N TYR A 198 10.57 13.47 18.00
CA TYR A 198 9.22 13.49 18.55
C TYR A 198 8.41 14.69 18.04
N GLU A 199 9.04 15.83 17.77
CA GLU A 199 8.42 17.02 17.21
C GLU A 199 7.92 16.76 15.80
N SER A 200 8.76 16.18 14.92
CA SER A 200 8.36 15.86 13.54
C SER A 200 7.26 14.79 13.49
N PHE A 201 7.27 13.85 14.43
CA PHE A 201 6.20 12.88 14.63
C PHE A 201 4.87 13.55 15.00
N LEU A 202 4.86 14.50 15.94
CA LEU A 202 3.66 15.26 16.31
C LEU A 202 3.17 16.15 15.18
N ASP A 203 4.07 16.76 14.42
CA ASP A 203 3.72 17.61 13.29
C ASP A 203 3.14 16.80 12.13
N PHE A 204 3.62 15.59 11.90
CA PHE A 204 3.02 14.65 10.94
C PHE A 204 1.56 14.32 11.31
N TYR A 205 1.29 14.01 12.57
CA TYR A 205 -0.08 13.79 13.04
C TYR A 205 -0.97 15.02 12.83
N LYS A 206 -0.50 16.21 13.22
CA LYS A 206 -1.26 17.46 13.04
C LYS A 206 -1.57 17.73 11.56
N LYS A 207 -0.62 17.45 10.68
CA LYS A 207 -0.73 17.68 9.23
C LYS A 207 -1.74 16.77 8.56
N TYR A 208 -1.65 15.46 8.83
CA TYR A 208 -2.37 14.46 8.05
C TYR A 208 -3.66 13.94 8.69
N TYR A 209 -3.79 13.96 10.02
CA TYR A 209 -4.97 13.43 10.73
C TYR A 209 -6.00 14.53 10.97
N THR A 210 -6.61 14.97 9.86
CA THR A 210 -7.64 16.02 9.82
C THR A 210 -8.92 15.48 9.20
N LEU A 211 -10.07 16.14 9.49
CA LEU A 211 -11.36 15.71 8.91
C LEU A 211 -11.39 15.88 7.40
N GLU A 212 -10.72 16.89 6.86
CA GLU A 212 -10.63 17.17 5.43
C GLU A 212 -9.90 16.04 4.67
N ASN A 213 -8.90 15.44 5.30
CA ASN A 213 -8.12 14.33 4.75
C ASN A 213 -8.71 12.96 5.08
N CYS A 214 -9.73 12.91 5.95
CA CYS A 214 -10.33 11.67 6.40
C CYS A 214 -11.36 11.14 5.39
N LYS A 215 -11.24 9.86 5.04
CA LYS A 215 -12.24 9.08 4.31
C LYS A 215 -12.64 7.87 5.13
N ILE A 216 -13.95 7.63 5.25
CA ILE A 216 -14.49 6.49 5.99
C ILE A 216 -15.25 5.58 5.03
N PHE A 217 -14.76 4.35 4.85
CA PHE A 217 -15.46 3.30 4.15
C PHE A 217 -16.23 2.44 5.15
N LEU A 218 -17.49 2.18 4.83
CA LEU A 218 -18.38 1.31 5.60
C LEU A 218 -18.88 0.19 4.69
N CYS A 219 -18.94 -1.02 5.18
CA CYS A 219 -19.47 -2.17 4.45
C CYS A 219 -20.30 -3.02 5.41
N GLY A 220 -21.48 -3.46 4.96
CA GLY A 220 -22.31 -4.31 5.81
C GLY A 220 -23.81 -4.05 5.66
N ASN A 221 -24.59 -4.68 6.55
CA ASN A 221 -26.05 -4.54 6.59
C ASN A 221 -26.56 -3.48 7.56
N THR A 222 -25.69 -2.87 8.36
CA THR A 222 -26.08 -1.82 9.32
C THR A 222 -26.72 -0.63 8.59
N GLN A 223 -27.75 -0.04 9.19
CA GLN A 223 -28.43 1.11 8.61
C GLN A 223 -27.49 2.31 8.42
N THR A 224 -27.49 2.89 7.23
CA THR A 224 -26.63 4.04 6.86
C THR A 224 -26.80 5.21 7.85
N GLU A 225 -28.04 5.51 8.24
CA GLU A 225 -28.33 6.61 9.18
C GLU A 225 -27.71 6.38 10.58
N LYS A 226 -27.67 5.13 11.07
CA LYS A 226 -27.00 4.79 12.34
C LYS A 226 -25.50 5.09 12.27
N ASN A 227 -24.86 4.68 11.15
CA ASN A 227 -23.44 4.96 10.92
C ASN A 227 -23.15 6.46 10.84
N LEU A 228 -23.93 7.23 10.06
CA LEU A 228 -23.73 8.67 9.93
C LEU A 228 -23.95 9.41 11.27
N ASN A 229 -24.98 9.02 12.03
CA ASN A 229 -25.23 9.57 13.37
C ASN A 229 -24.08 9.23 14.35
N PHE A 230 -23.50 8.03 14.22
CA PHE A 230 -22.35 7.63 15.02
C PHE A 230 -21.12 8.49 14.69
N ILE A 231 -20.79 8.65 13.40
CA ILE A 231 -19.66 9.48 12.92
C ILE A 231 -19.82 10.93 13.39
N GLU A 232 -21.03 11.48 13.22
CA GLU A 232 -21.34 12.82 13.70
C GLU A 232 -21.10 12.97 15.21
N LYS A 233 -21.59 12.03 16.00
CA LYS A 233 -21.54 12.10 17.47
C LYS A 233 -20.15 11.88 18.05
N TYR A 234 -19.40 10.92 17.50
CA TYR A 234 -18.17 10.42 18.11
C TYR A 234 -16.89 10.87 17.39
N ILE A 235 -16.99 11.34 16.17
CA ILE A 235 -15.84 11.83 15.38
C ILE A 235 -15.94 13.34 15.19
N ILE A 236 -17.02 13.84 14.57
CA ILE A 236 -17.08 15.23 14.11
C ILE A 236 -17.30 16.21 15.26
N ARG A 237 -18.30 15.99 16.12
CA ARG A 237 -18.59 16.91 17.23
C ARG A 237 -17.47 17.07 18.24
N PRO A 238 -16.73 16.02 18.63
CA PRO A 238 -15.59 16.15 19.52
C PRO A 238 -14.36 16.80 18.89
N TYR A 239 -14.26 16.81 17.55
CA TYR A 239 -13.11 17.32 16.83
C TYR A 239 -12.99 18.83 16.93
N LYS A 240 -11.86 19.32 17.47
CA LYS A 240 -11.64 20.74 17.80
C LYS A 240 -10.52 21.38 16.99
N LYS A 241 -9.86 20.65 16.10
CA LYS A 241 -8.78 21.21 15.29
C LYS A 241 -9.36 22.16 14.23
N GLU A 242 -8.63 23.23 13.92
CA GLU A 242 -8.96 24.13 12.82
C GLU A 242 -8.78 23.41 11.47
N LYS A 243 -9.51 23.91 10.45
CA LYS A 243 -9.37 23.37 9.08
C LYS A 243 -7.93 23.57 8.59
N SER A 244 -7.38 22.50 8.03
CA SER A 244 -6.08 22.54 7.39
C SER A 244 -6.25 22.84 5.91
N ASN A 245 -5.54 23.86 5.41
CA ASN A 245 -5.46 24.17 3.98
C ASN A 245 -4.24 23.51 3.31
N VAL A 246 -3.70 22.46 3.90
CA VAL A 246 -2.52 21.76 3.35
C VAL A 246 -2.92 20.97 2.11
N ASN A 247 -2.25 21.25 0.99
CA ASN A 247 -2.36 20.39 -0.19
C ASN A 247 -1.67 19.04 0.10
N ILE A 248 -2.45 17.95 0.00
CA ILE A 248 -1.99 16.58 0.28
C ILE A 248 -1.94 15.76 -1.03
N ASP A 249 -1.85 16.42 -2.17
CA ASP A 249 -1.75 15.72 -3.45
C ASP A 249 -0.34 15.23 -3.73
N ILE A 250 -0.26 14.05 -4.35
CA ILE A 250 0.99 13.51 -4.88
C ILE A 250 1.18 14.11 -6.27
N GLU A 251 2.32 14.76 -6.47
CA GLU A 251 2.70 15.31 -7.77
C GLU A 251 2.84 14.21 -8.83
N ASN A 252 2.57 14.58 -10.08
CA ASN A 252 2.74 13.66 -11.19
C ASN A 252 4.23 13.44 -11.46
N VAL A 253 4.60 12.18 -11.71
CA VAL A 253 5.99 11.80 -11.97
C VAL A 253 6.40 12.26 -13.37
N LYS A 254 7.54 12.96 -13.46
CA LYS A 254 8.14 13.31 -14.74
C LYS A 254 8.71 12.04 -15.40
N ARG A 255 8.20 11.69 -16.57
CA ARG A 255 8.64 10.49 -17.30
C ARG A 255 10.08 10.64 -17.81
N TRP A 256 10.83 9.53 -17.76
CA TRP A 256 12.20 9.50 -18.24
C TRP A 256 12.26 9.33 -19.76
N GLU A 257 13.31 9.88 -20.37
CA GLU A 257 13.61 9.70 -21.78
C GLU A 257 14.34 8.38 -22.07
N LYS A 258 14.98 7.78 -21.02
CA LYS A 258 15.78 6.55 -21.13
C LYS A 258 15.74 5.77 -19.83
N GLY A 259 15.60 4.45 -19.94
CA GLY A 259 15.68 3.55 -18.81
C GLY A 259 17.04 3.56 -18.12
N LYS A 260 17.03 3.29 -16.81
CA LYS A 260 18.22 3.30 -15.93
C LYS A 260 18.70 1.89 -15.65
N LYS A 261 20.01 1.74 -15.48
CA LYS A 261 20.64 0.51 -14.98
C LYS A 261 21.19 0.76 -13.59
N LEU A 262 20.84 -0.12 -12.65
CA LEU A 262 21.21 -0.03 -11.25
C LEU A 262 21.75 -1.37 -10.75
N THR A 263 22.54 -1.32 -9.67
CA THR A 263 23.05 -2.52 -9.00
C THR A 263 22.94 -2.31 -7.50
N TYR A 264 22.38 -3.31 -6.80
CA TYR A 264 22.22 -3.29 -5.36
C TYR A 264 22.70 -4.59 -4.73
N LYS A 265 23.23 -4.52 -3.52
CA LYS A 265 23.48 -5.68 -2.68
C LYS A 265 22.20 -6.13 -2.00
N ILE A 266 22.02 -7.43 -1.84
CA ILE A 266 20.93 -8.04 -1.08
C ILE A 266 21.49 -9.06 -0.10
N PRO A 267 20.81 -9.36 1.01
CA PRO A 267 21.22 -10.36 1.97
C PRO A 267 21.46 -11.73 1.30
N LYS A 268 22.57 -12.34 1.68
CA LYS A 268 22.95 -13.69 1.22
C LYS A 268 22.47 -14.71 2.23
N GLU A 269 21.45 -15.51 1.86
CA GLU A 269 20.84 -16.50 2.75
C GLU A 269 21.74 -17.70 3.02
N ASN A 270 22.53 -18.11 2.01
CA ASN A 270 23.50 -19.21 2.12
C ASN A 270 24.59 -19.05 1.04
N ASP A 271 25.64 -19.87 1.10
CA ASP A 271 26.78 -19.77 0.19
C ASP A 271 26.44 -20.01 -1.28
N ASN A 272 25.35 -20.70 -1.57
CA ASN A 272 24.87 -20.98 -2.92
C ASN A 272 23.83 -19.96 -3.42
N SER A 273 23.52 -18.91 -2.64
CA SER A 273 22.56 -17.88 -3.05
C SER A 273 23.05 -17.13 -4.28
N LEU A 274 22.25 -17.14 -5.34
CA LEU A 274 22.52 -16.44 -6.59
C LEU A 274 21.72 -15.13 -6.65
N GLY A 275 22.09 -14.26 -7.61
CA GLY A 275 21.47 -12.95 -7.78
C GLY A 275 20.06 -12.98 -8.37
N VAL A 276 19.51 -11.80 -8.51
CA VAL A 276 18.22 -11.55 -9.15
C VAL A 276 18.36 -10.42 -10.16
N TYR A 277 17.81 -10.59 -11.37
CA TYR A 277 17.65 -9.51 -12.34
C TYR A 277 16.20 -9.11 -12.43
N THR A 278 15.92 -7.81 -12.41
CA THR A 278 14.56 -7.29 -12.61
C THR A 278 14.54 -6.17 -13.64
N ILE A 279 13.45 -6.06 -14.38
CA ILE A 279 13.06 -4.86 -15.11
C ILE A 279 11.75 -4.39 -14.49
N ASN A 280 11.68 -3.10 -14.11
CA ASN A 280 10.53 -2.51 -13.46
C ASN A 280 10.09 -1.30 -14.27
N TRP A 281 8.82 -1.22 -14.65
CA TRP A 281 8.26 -0.12 -15.45
C TRP A 281 7.23 0.66 -14.64
N LEU A 282 7.31 1.98 -14.68
CA LEU A 282 6.24 2.84 -14.19
C LEU A 282 5.17 2.97 -15.27
N CYS A 283 3.97 2.45 -15.02
CA CYS A 283 2.94 2.25 -16.05
C CYS A 283 1.85 3.33 -16.01
N THR A 284 0.62 2.96 -15.69
CA THR A 284 -0.56 3.82 -15.79
C THR A 284 -0.92 4.45 -14.47
N GLU A 285 -1.54 5.63 -14.50
CA GLU A 285 -2.17 6.21 -13.31
C GLU A 285 -3.46 5.47 -12.97
N ILE A 286 -3.80 5.43 -11.68
CA ILE A 286 -5.02 4.78 -11.16
C ILE A 286 -6.32 5.37 -11.72
N ASN A 287 -6.30 6.59 -12.26
CA ASN A 287 -7.46 7.19 -12.91
C ASN A 287 -7.81 6.52 -14.26
N ASN A 288 -6.87 5.85 -14.91
CA ASN A 288 -7.11 4.98 -16.07
C ASN A 288 -7.38 3.54 -15.61
N ILE A 289 -8.56 3.32 -15.05
CA ILE A 289 -8.92 2.04 -14.40
C ILE A 289 -8.93 0.88 -15.39
N GLU A 290 -9.35 1.11 -16.63
CA GLU A 290 -9.38 0.06 -17.66
C GLU A 290 -7.97 -0.48 -17.95
N ASP A 291 -6.99 0.41 -18.21
CA ASP A 291 -5.62 -0.01 -18.45
C ASP A 291 -5.01 -0.63 -17.17
N SER A 292 -5.40 -0.15 -15.97
CA SER A 292 -4.94 -0.73 -14.70
C SER A 292 -5.38 -2.19 -14.55
N ILE A 293 -6.67 -2.48 -14.76
CA ILE A 293 -7.22 -3.84 -14.76
C ILE A 293 -6.64 -4.66 -15.93
N GLY A 294 -6.49 -4.03 -17.10
CA GLY A 294 -5.86 -4.67 -18.26
C GLY A 294 -4.42 -5.12 -17.98
N LEU A 295 -3.64 -4.32 -17.25
CA LEU A 295 -2.28 -4.69 -16.81
C LEU A 295 -2.28 -5.77 -15.73
N GLU A 296 -3.28 -5.80 -14.83
CA GLU A 296 -3.45 -6.91 -13.88
C GLU A 296 -3.67 -8.23 -14.64
N ILE A 297 -4.58 -8.26 -15.60
CA ILE A 297 -4.84 -9.43 -16.46
C ILE A 297 -3.61 -9.77 -17.31
N LEU A 298 -2.94 -8.77 -17.91
CA LEU A 298 -1.72 -8.98 -18.67
C LEU A 298 -0.59 -9.60 -17.84
N SER A 299 -0.50 -9.23 -16.58
CA SER A 299 0.46 -9.82 -15.64
C SER A 299 0.25 -11.33 -15.50
N GLU A 300 -1.00 -11.78 -15.34
CA GLU A 300 -1.30 -13.22 -15.29
C GLU A 300 -1.03 -13.91 -16.62
N ILE A 301 -1.35 -13.26 -17.76
CA ILE A 301 -1.04 -13.79 -19.08
C ILE A 301 0.47 -14.01 -19.27
N LEU A 302 1.28 -13.01 -18.93
CA LEU A 302 2.74 -13.09 -19.11
C LEU A 302 3.41 -14.09 -18.17
N LEU A 303 2.86 -14.28 -16.96
CA LEU A 303 3.41 -15.17 -15.94
C LEU A 303 2.84 -16.61 -16.01
N ASP A 304 1.88 -16.86 -16.90
CA ASP A 304 1.32 -18.19 -17.09
C ASP A 304 2.36 -19.17 -17.66
N ASP A 305 2.44 -20.38 -17.11
CA ASP A 305 3.40 -21.42 -17.51
C ASP A 305 3.24 -21.86 -18.97
N SER A 306 2.08 -21.62 -19.58
CA SER A 306 1.82 -21.91 -21.00
C SER A 306 2.19 -20.76 -21.94
N CYS A 307 2.49 -19.58 -21.39
CA CYS A 307 2.86 -18.42 -22.20
C CYS A 307 4.26 -18.56 -22.80
N SER A 308 4.37 -18.35 -24.12
CA SER A 308 5.65 -18.44 -24.82
C SER A 308 6.70 -17.48 -24.25
N PHE A 309 6.28 -16.33 -23.73
CA PHE A 309 7.16 -15.36 -23.08
C PHE A 309 7.89 -16.00 -21.89
N THR A 310 7.18 -16.55 -20.91
CA THR A 310 7.76 -17.20 -19.73
C THR A 310 8.57 -18.45 -20.11
N ILE A 311 8.02 -19.30 -21.00
CA ILE A 311 8.70 -20.53 -21.47
C ILE A 311 10.07 -20.19 -22.09
N ASN A 312 10.14 -19.20 -23.00
CA ASN A 312 11.37 -18.88 -23.72
C ASN A 312 12.41 -18.22 -22.81
N ILE A 313 11.97 -17.40 -21.85
CA ILE A 313 12.86 -16.77 -20.89
C ILE A 313 13.48 -17.81 -19.96
N LEU A 314 12.70 -18.74 -19.40
CA LEU A 314 13.21 -19.82 -18.55
C LEU A 314 14.14 -20.77 -19.32
N LYS A 315 13.82 -21.10 -20.58
CA LYS A 315 14.71 -21.92 -21.46
C LYS A 315 16.04 -21.26 -21.80
N SER A 316 16.20 -19.98 -21.61
CA SER A 316 17.46 -19.28 -21.88
C SER A 316 18.61 -19.69 -20.96
N GLY A 317 18.29 -20.20 -19.78
CA GLY A 317 19.29 -20.56 -18.75
C GLY A 317 19.98 -19.36 -18.10
N ILE A 318 19.44 -18.13 -18.27
CA ILE A 318 19.97 -16.93 -17.60
C ILE A 318 19.63 -16.95 -16.10
N GLY A 319 18.49 -17.52 -15.73
CA GLY A 319 18.05 -17.73 -14.36
C GLY A 319 17.25 -19.03 -14.27
N GLU A 320 17.02 -19.49 -13.06
CA GLU A 320 16.36 -20.79 -12.82
C GLU A 320 14.85 -20.66 -12.71
N ASP A 321 14.35 -19.51 -12.22
CA ASP A 321 12.92 -19.30 -11.97
C ASP A 321 12.54 -17.82 -12.06
N ILE A 322 11.23 -17.56 -12.14
CA ILE A 322 10.66 -16.21 -12.11
C ILE A 322 10.84 -15.62 -10.69
N ALA A 323 11.30 -14.39 -10.59
CA ALA A 323 11.47 -13.69 -9.32
C ALA A 323 10.12 -13.34 -8.70
N HIS A 324 10.00 -13.43 -7.37
CA HIS A 324 8.77 -13.14 -6.61
C HIS A 324 8.15 -11.76 -6.87
N ILE A 325 8.98 -10.77 -7.24
CA ILE A 325 8.50 -9.43 -7.56
C ILE A 325 7.71 -9.35 -8.87
N SER A 326 7.81 -10.39 -9.72
CA SER A 326 7.19 -10.36 -11.05
C SER A 326 5.67 -10.24 -10.94
N GLY A 327 5.13 -9.27 -11.68
CA GLY A 327 3.71 -8.94 -11.66
C GLY A 327 3.45 -7.44 -11.64
N ILE A 328 2.24 -7.07 -11.26
CA ILE A 328 1.78 -5.68 -11.21
C ILE A 328 1.55 -5.23 -9.76
N ASN A 329 2.12 -4.11 -9.37
CA ASN A 329 1.79 -3.40 -8.13
C ASN A 329 0.88 -2.20 -8.46
N THR A 330 -0.33 -2.18 -7.91
CA THR A 330 -1.35 -1.14 -8.09
C THR A 330 -1.64 -0.34 -6.83
N ASP A 331 -0.80 -0.43 -5.79
CA ASP A 331 -1.01 0.24 -4.50
C ASP A 331 -0.62 1.72 -4.51
N LEU A 332 0.15 2.14 -5.51
CA LEU A 332 0.58 3.52 -5.75
C LEU A 332 -0.42 4.28 -6.64
N LYS A 333 -0.25 5.59 -6.74
CA LYS A 333 -0.99 6.42 -7.70
C LYS A 333 -0.76 5.98 -9.15
N GLU A 334 0.46 5.51 -9.45
CA GLU A 334 0.83 4.93 -10.74
C GLU A 334 1.25 3.47 -10.53
N SER A 335 0.74 2.57 -11.36
CA SER A 335 1.06 1.15 -11.26
C SER A 335 2.50 0.86 -11.70
N ILE A 336 3.12 -0.14 -11.07
CA ILE A 336 4.45 -0.63 -11.40
C ILE A 336 4.32 -2.06 -11.92
N PHE A 337 4.76 -2.29 -13.16
CA PHE A 337 4.91 -3.64 -13.69
C PHE A 337 6.37 -4.09 -13.50
N SER A 338 6.58 -5.25 -12.90
CA SER A 338 7.90 -5.82 -12.68
C SER A 338 7.99 -7.19 -13.32
N PHE A 339 9.15 -7.51 -13.91
CA PHE A 339 9.49 -8.85 -14.36
C PHE A 339 10.93 -9.16 -14.01
N GLY A 340 11.19 -10.31 -13.42
CA GLY A 340 12.52 -10.71 -13.02
C GLY A 340 12.79 -12.20 -13.07
N LEU A 341 14.08 -12.55 -13.06
CA LEU A 341 14.58 -13.90 -12.86
C LEU A 341 15.38 -13.97 -11.57
N GLN A 342 15.20 -15.06 -10.83
CA GLN A 342 16.02 -15.40 -9.66
C GLN A 342 17.01 -16.50 -9.97
N ASN A 343 18.01 -16.63 -9.12
CA ASN A 343 19.13 -17.57 -9.29
C ASN A 343 19.83 -17.35 -10.64
N VAL A 344 20.21 -16.10 -10.92
CA VAL A 344 20.72 -15.71 -12.23
C VAL A 344 22.21 -15.94 -12.37
N VAL A 345 22.65 -16.23 -13.60
CA VAL A 345 24.07 -16.28 -13.99
C VAL A 345 24.62 -14.85 -13.96
N GLU A 346 25.79 -14.69 -13.33
CA GLU A 346 26.43 -13.37 -13.21
C GLU A 346 26.79 -12.74 -14.57
N ASN A 347 26.79 -11.41 -14.61
CA ASN A 347 27.14 -10.58 -15.77
C ASN A 347 26.27 -10.81 -17.03
N LYS A 348 25.03 -11.33 -16.85
CA LYS A 348 24.06 -11.56 -17.92
C LYS A 348 22.91 -10.53 -17.98
N GLU A 349 22.96 -9.46 -17.21
CA GLU A 349 21.88 -8.49 -17.10
C GLU A 349 21.52 -7.81 -18.43
N LYS A 350 22.50 -7.58 -19.32
CA LYS A 350 22.26 -7.04 -20.67
C LYS A 350 21.57 -8.06 -21.55
N GLU A 351 21.98 -9.32 -21.46
CA GLU A 351 21.38 -10.44 -22.19
C GLU A 351 19.94 -10.68 -21.72
N PHE A 352 19.72 -10.68 -20.39
CA PHE A 352 18.38 -10.73 -19.79
C PHE A 352 17.47 -9.63 -20.32
N LYS A 353 17.90 -8.36 -20.26
CA LYS A 353 17.12 -7.26 -20.80
C LYS A 353 16.76 -7.46 -22.26
N ASN A 354 17.75 -7.79 -23.12
CA ASN A 354 17.53 -7.96 -24.55
C ASN A 354 16.55 -9.10 -24.83
N LEU A 355 16.64 -10.19 -24.08
CA LEU A 355 15.73 -11.33 -24.17
C LEU A 355 14.31 -10.92 -23.82
N VAL A 356 14.08 -10.26 -22.68
CA VAL A 356 12.76 -9.80 -22.25
C VAL A 356 12.11 -8.91 -23.32
N PHE A 357 12.83 -7.89 -23.81
CA PHE A 357 12.28 -7.01 -24.87
C PHE A 357 12.07 -7.73 -26.20
N SER A 358 12.90 -8.72 -26.53
CA SER A 358 12.72 -9.55 -27.74
C SER A 358 11.47 -10.42 -27.62
N GLU A 359 11.27 -11.08 -26.49
CA GLU A 359 10.11 -11.95 -26.30
C GLU A 359 8.80 -11.15 -26.20
N LEU A 360 8.80 -9.96 -25.60
CA LEU A 360 7.64 -9.07 -25.65
C LEU A 360 7.29 -8.68 -27.09
N LYS A 361 8.29 -8.34 -27.91
CA LYS A 361 8.08 -8.04 -29.34
C LYS A 361 7.60 -9.25 -30.13
N ASN A 362 8.13 -10.43 -29.83
CA ASN A 362 7.70 -11.68 -30.44
C ASN A 362 6.24 -11.99 -30.10
N LEU A 363 5.83 -11.77 -28.86
CA LEU A 363 4.45 -11.98 -28.40
C LEU A 363 3.47 -11.03 -29.11
N VAL A 364 3.83 -9.73 -29.26
CA VAL A 364 3.03 -8.75 -30.01
C VAL A 364 2.92 -9.15 -31.48
N LYS A 365 4.03 -9.57 -32.11
CA LYS A 365 4.06 -9.98 -33.52
C LYS A 365 3.25 -11.24 -33.80
N ASN A 366 3.42 -12.26 -32.98
CA ASN A 366 2.79 -13.58 -33.16
C ASN A 366 1.38 -13.65 -32.58
N LYS A 367 0.99 -12.68 -31.78
CA LYS A 367 -0.24 -12.55 -31.01
C LYS A 367 -0.31 -13.52 -29.83
N ILE A 368 -0.99 -13.08 -28.78
CA ILE A 368 -1.29 -13.91 -27.61
C ILE A 368 -2.36 -14.93 -28.01
N PRO A 369 -2.19 -16.22 -27.66
CA PRO A 369 -3.20 -17.22 -27.95
C PRO A 369 -4.56 -16.87 -27.31
N LYS A 370 -5.60 -16.86 -28.14
CA LYS A 370 -6.96 -16.49 -27.70
C LYS A 370 -7.46 -17.39 -26.56
N GLU A 371 -7.08 -18.65 -26.56
CA GLU A 371 -7.52 -19.60 -25.52
C GLU A 371 -6.86 -19.29 -24.18
N LEU A 372 -5.61 -18.81 -24.14
CA LEU A 372 -4.95 -18.36 -22.92
C LEU A 372 -5.68 -17.11 -22.37
N ILE A 373 -5.95 -16.13 -23.21
CA ILE A 373 -6.71 -14.91 -22.79
C ILE A 373 -8.06 -15.29 -22.21
N LYS A 374 -8.82 -16.17 -22.90
CA LYS A 374 -10.13 -16.61 -22.46
C LYS A 374 -10.08 -17.37 -21.12
N GLY A 375 -9.08 -18.23 -20.95
CA GLY A 375 -8.89 -18.99 -19.70
C GLY A 375 -8.70 -18.05 -18.50
N ILE A 376 -7.85 -17.04 -18.65
CA ILE A 376 -7.56 -16.07 -17.59
C ILE A 376 -8.78 -15.18 -17.32
N LEU A 377 -9.44 -14.65 -18.36
CA LEU A 377 -10.66 -13.84 -18.19
C LEU A 377 -11.77 -14.64 -17.49
N PHE A 378 -11.92 -15.94 -17.84
CA PHE A 378 -12.89 -16.81 -17.17
C PHE A 378 -12.54 -17.00 -15.68
N GLY A 379 -11.24 -17.11 -15.34
CA GLY A 379 -10.78 -17.12 -13.94
C GLY A 379 -11.21 -15.88 -13.17
N TYR A 380 -11.05 -14.68 -13.76
CA TYR A 380 -11.52 -13.43 -13.16
C TYR A 380 -13.05 -13.39 -12.97
N GLU A 381 -13.81 -13.78 -13.99
CA GLU A 381 -15.28 -13.83 -13.89
C GLU A 381 -15.75 -14.83 -12.84
N PHE A 382 -15.05 -15.97 -12.71
CA PHE A 382 -15.36 -16.96 -11.70
C PHE A 382 -15.07 -16.42 -10.30
N ALA A 383 -13.90 -15.81 -10.08
CA ALA A 383 -13.51 -15.22 -8.80
C ALA A 383 -14.48 -14.10 -8.35
N LEU A 384 -15.06 -13.34 -9.28
CA LEU A 384 -16.08 -12.32 -8.97
C LEU A 384 -17.42 -12.91 -8.54
N LYS A 385 -17.73 -14.15 -8.96
CA LYS A 385 -18.98 -14.86 -8.64
C LYS A 385 -18.85 -15.80 -7.45
N GLU A 386 -17.65 -16.11 -7.03
CA GLU A 386 -17.38 -16.99 -5.90
C GLU A 386 -17.99 -16.45 -4.59
N GLU A 387 -18.31 -17.36 -3.67
CA GLU A 387 -18.85 -16.97 -2.37
C GLU A 387 -17.85 -16.10 -1.61
N LYS A 388 -18.33 -14.97 -1.14
CA LYS A 388 -17.52 -13.93 -0.49
C LYS A 388 -16.99 -14.46 0.83
N GLY A 389 -15.68 -14.76 0.85
CA GLY A 389 -14.98 -15.28 2.03
C GLY A 389 -14.86 -14.29 3.18
N GLN A 390 -14.30 -14.73 4.29
CA GLN A 390 -13.91 -13.89 5.41
C GLN A 390 -12.94 -12.80 4.91
N ASN A 391 -13.05 -11.58 5.43
CA ASN A 391 -12.28 -10.39 5.02
C ASN A 391 -12.67 -9.79 3.65
N PHE A 392 -13.72 -10.26 3.00
CA PHE A 392 -14.23 -9.66 1.77
C PHE A 392 -14.47 -8.15 1.88
N PRO A 393 -15.11 -7.61 2.95
CA PRO A 393 -15.25 -6.17 3.13
C PRO A 393 -13.92 -5.41 3.12
N ILE A 394 -12.86 -5.99 3.69
CA ILE A 394 -11.54 -5.37 3.78
C ILE A 394 -10.90 -5.25 2.39
N ALA A 395 -11.01 -6.29 1.57
CA ALA A 395 -10.52 -6.26 0.19
C ALA A 395 -11.22 -5.15 -0.63
N LEU A 396 -12.54 -4.99 -0.48
CA LEU A 396 -13.29 -3.90 -1.12
C LEU A 396 -12.86 -2.51 -0.64
N MET A 397 -12.58 -2.35 0.65
CA MET A 397 -12.09 -1.10 1.23
C MET A 397 -10.74 -0.72 0.63
N ILE A 398 -9.75 -1.63 0.64
CA ILE A 398 -8.43 -1.40 0.06
C ILE A 398 -8.56 -1.01 -1.41
N LYS A 399 -9.36 -1.76 -2.17
CA LYS A 399 -9.61 -1.51 -3.60
C LYS A 399 -10.26 -0.14 -3.85
N SER A 400 -11.22 0.26 -3.02
CA SER A 400 -11.85 1.57 -3.12
C SER A 400 -10.86 2.70 -2.81
N PHE A 401 -10.07 2.57 -1.74
CA PHE A 401 -9.13 3.61 -1.33
C PHE A 401 -8.01 3.86 -2.35
N LYS A 402 -7.59 2.87 -3.14
CA LYS A 402 -6.62 3.07 -4.23
C LYS A 402 -7.00 4.26 -5.13
N GLY A 403 -8.25 4.30 -5.57
CA GLY A 403 -8.75 5.41 -6.39
C GLY A 403 -9.27 6.60 -5.57
N TRP A 404 -10.01 6.33 -4.52
CA TRP A 404 -10.72 7.38 -3.77
C TRP A 404 -9.78 8.37 -3.08
N LEU A 405 -8.67 7.91 -2.50
CA LEU A 405 -7.65 8.79 -1.93
C LEU A 405 -6.87 9.60 -3.00
N ASN A 406 -6.96 9.18 -4.27
CA ASN A 406 -6.40 9.88 -5.42
C ASN A 406 -7.44 10.67 -6.24
N GLY A 407 -8.59 11.00 -5.62
CA GLY A 407 -9.60 11.89 -6.18
C GLY A 407 -10.67 11.22 -7.03
N LEU A 408 -10.65 9.92 -7.24
CA LEU A 408 -11.71 9.21 -7.92
C LEU A 408 -12.95 9.05 -7.02
N HIS A 409 -14.10 8.85 -7.65
CA HIS A 409 -15.29 8.43 -6.92
C HIS A 409 -15.09 7.04 -6.32
N PRO A 410 -15.47 6.78 -5.04
CA PRO A 410 -15.13 5.56 -4.31
C PRO A 410 -15.62 4.25 -4.96
N ILE A 411 -16.64 4.34 -5.81
CA ILE A 411 -17.22 3.19 -6.51
C ILE A 411 -16.41 2.73 -7.72
N LYS A 412 -15.61 3.62 -8.32
CA LYS A 412 -15.01 3.40 -9.63
C LYS A 412 -14.09 2.16 -9.67
N THR A 413 -13.24 2.00 -8.67
CA THR A 413 -12.36 0.84 -8.58
C THR A 413 -13.06 -0.43 -8.12
N LEU A 414 -14.33 -0.35 -7.70
CA LEU A 414 -15.15 -1.51 -7.32
C LEU A 414 -15.94 -2.11 -8.50
N GLN A 415 -15.96 -1.47 -9.67
CA GLN A 415 -16.69 -1.89 -10.86
C GLN A 415 -15.84 -2.78 -11.78
N THR A 416 -15.27 -3.87 -11.25
CA THR A 416 -14.33 -4.74 -11.99
C THR A 416 -15.02 -5.41 -13.17
N SER A 417 -16.20 -5.97 -12.96
CA SER A 417 -17.00 -6.64 -14.01
C SER A 417 -17.28 -5.72 -15.20
N TYR A 418 -17.55 -4.45 -14.93
CA TYR A 418 -17.78 -3.47 -15.99
C TYR A 418 -16.53 -3.35 -16.90
N TYR A 419 -15.35 -3.19 -16.33
CA TYR A 419 -14.11 -3.04 -17.12
C TYR A 419 -13.69 -4.33 -17.80
N ILE A 420 -13.88 -5.50 -17.18
CA ILE A 420 -13.65 -6.79 -17.83
C ILE A 420 -14.54 -6.96 -19.05
N ASN A 421 -15.84 -6.58 -18.95
CA ASN A 421 -16.76 -6.61 -20.07
C ASN A 421 -16.33 -5.66 -21.21
N GLU A 422 -15.86 -4.45 -20.89
CA GLU A 422 -15.33 -3.52 -21.89
C GLU A 422 -14.10 -4.08 -22.61
N ILE A 423 -13.18 -4.72 -21.86
CA ILE A 423 -11.99 -5.38 -22.44
C ILE A 423 -12.43 -6.54 -23.34
N THR A 424 -13.38 -7.40 -22.88
CA THR A 424 -13.91 -8.52 -23.64
C THR A 424 -14.56 -8.05 -24.94
N ASN A 425 -15.38 -7.01 -24.90
CA ASN A 425 -16.01 -6.41 -26.08
C ASN A 425 -14.97 -5.90 -27.11
N LYS A 426 -13.84 -5.36 -26.64
CA LYS A 426 -12.73 -4.94 -27.53
C LYS A 426 -12.07 -6.15 -28.21
N LEU A 427 -11.83 -7.22 -27.46
CA LEU A 427 -11.25 -8.45 -27.99
C LEU A 427 -12.18 -9.11 -29.05
N GLU A 428 -13.50 -9.14 -28.80
CA GLU A 428 -14.49 -9.65 -29.74
C GLU A 428 -14.56 -8.84 -31.04
N LYS A 429 -14.33 -7.53 -30.96
CA LYS A 429 -14.20 -6.65 -32.14
C LYS A 429 -12.87 -6.80 -32.88
N GLY A 430 -12.01 -7.72 -32.44
CA GLY A 430 -10.71 -8.01 -33.06
C GLY A 430 -9.61 -7.00 -32.69
N ILE A 431 -9.80 -6.21 -31.63
CA ILE A 431 -8.76 -5.33 -31.12
C ILE A 431 -7.75 -6.16 -30.32
N TYR A 432 -6.49 -6.03 -30.66
CA TYR A 432 -5.37 -6.67 -29.94
C TYR A 432 -5.04 -5.89 -28.67
N TYR A 433 -5.97 -5.94 -27.71
CA TYR A 433 -5.94 -5.07 -26.52
C TYR A 433 -4.69 -5.29 -25.66
N PHE A 434 -4.33 -6.53 -25.35
CA PHE A 434 -3.18 -6.84 -24.50
C PHE A 434 -1.85 -6.58 -25.20
N GLU A 435 -1.77 -6.84 -26.50
CA GLU A 435 -0.60 -6.48 -27.30
C GLU A 435 -0.38 -4.97 -27.35
N ASN A 436 -1.44 -4.18 -27.42
CA ASN A 436 -1.37 -2.72 -27.34
C ASN A 436 -0.87 -2.25 -25.95
N LEU A 437 -1.27 -2.93 -24.85
CA LEU A 437 -0.74 -2.64 -23.52
C LEU A 437 0.75 -2.98 -23.41
N ILE A 438 1.18 -4.12 -23.97
CA ILE A 438 2.61 -4.51 -24.05
C ILE A 438 3.41 -3.42 -24.80
N GLU A 439 2.93 -2.99 -25.96
CA GLU A 439 3.60 -1.93 -26.72
C GLU A 439 3.69 -0.63 -25.93
N LYS A 440 2.55 -0.17 -25.39
CA LYS A 440 2.43 1.12 -24.71
C LYS A 440 3.24 1.19 -23.41
N TYR A 441 3.16 0.16 -22.56
CA TYR A 441 3.65 0.22 -21.20
C TYR A 441 4.97 -0.53 -20.98
N LEU A 442 5.35 -1.48 -21.83
CA LEU A 442 6.56 -2.27 -21.66
C LEU A 442 7.60 -2.02 -22.78
N ILE A 443 7.20 -2.00 -24.06
CA ILE A 443 8.16 -1.87 -25.17
C ILE A 443 8.56 -0.41 -25.41
N PHE A 444 7.58 0.50 -25.54
CA PHE A 444 7.82 1.92 -25.85
C PHE A 444 7.90 2.81 -24.61
N ASN A 445 7.79 2.23 -23.42
CA ASN A 445 7.94 2.95 -22.17
C ASN A 445 9.41 3.06 -21.79
N ASN A 446 9.93 4.27 -21.76
CA ASN A 446 11.32 4.56 -21.36
C ASN A 446 11.49 4.76 -19.84
N HIS A 447 10.39 4.81 -19.08
CA HIS A 447 10.44 4.94 -17.63
C HIS A 447 10.53 3.57 -16.97
N TYR A 448 11.72 2.99 -16.99
CA TYR A 448 11.99 1.69 -16.38
C TYR A 448 13.38 1.64 -15.75
N THR A 449 13.54 0.73 -14.77
CA THR A 449 14.84 0.36 -14.21
C THR A 449 15.17 -1.09 -14.57
N LEU A 450 16.43 -1.32 -14.96
CA LEU A 450 17.05 -2.65 -15.03
C LEU A 450 17.93 -2.78 -13.78
N ILE A 451 17.61 -3.70 -12.89
CA ILE A 451 18.33 -3.85 -11.62
C ILE A 451 19.00 -5.23 -11.54
N SER A 452 20.27 -5.21 -11.14
CA SER A 452 21.02 -6.40 -10.76
C SER A 452 21.14 -6.43 -9.24
N PHE A 453 20.50 -7.41 -8.61
CA PHE A 453 20.63 -7.67 -7.18
C PHE A 453 21.68 -8.73 -6.93
N ILE A 454 22.74 -8.37 -6.22
CA ILE A 454 23.91 -9.22 -5.98
C ILE A 454 23.91 -9.67 -4.51
N PRO A 455 23.89 -10.99 -4.22
CA PRO A 455 23.97 -11.47 -2.85
C PRO A 455 25.29 -11.07 -2.19
N SER A 456 25.22 -10.58 -0.96
CA SER A 456 26.39 -10.19 -0.16
C SER A 456 26.19 -10.58 1.30
N HIS A 457 27.24 -11.04 1.95
CA HIS A 457 27.26 -11.25 3.39
C HIS A 457 27.41 -9.94 4.19
N ASP A 458 27.74 -8.84 3.51
CA ASP A 458 28.08 -7.58 4.16
C ASP A 458 26.87 -6.67 4.39
N THR A 459 25.70 -6.95 3.80
CA THR A 459 24.53 -6.06 3.85
C THR A 459 24.07 -5.74 5.26
N GLU A 460 23.95 -6.75 6.12
CA GLU A 460 23.57 -6.54 7.53
C GLU A 460 24.65 -5.79 8.29
N LYS A 461 25.91 -6.16 8.06
CA LYS A 461 27.05 -5.52 8.70
C LYS A 461 27.17 -4.05 8.28
N GLU A 462 27.03 -3.74 6.98
CA GLU A 462 27.03 -2.36 6.47
C GLU A 462 25.92 -1.52 7.12
N MET A 463 24.70 -2.10 7.29
CA MET A 463 23.59 -1.45 7.98
C MET A 463 23.91 -1.22 9.46
N GLU A 464 24.47 -2.19 10.16
CA GLU A 464 24.86 -2.08 11.57
C GLU A 464 25.96 -1.03 11.77
N GLU A 465 26.99 -1.03 10.93
CA GLU A 465 28.07 -0.03 10.96
C GLU A 465 27.53 1.40 10.72
N GLU A 466 26.56 1.57 9.83
CA GLU A 466 25.90 2.87 9.61
C GLU A 466 25.12 3.33 10.85
N ILE A 467 24.35 2.42 11.47
CA ILE A 467 23.63 2.68 12.72
C ILE A 467 24.62 3.07 13.83
N GLU A 468 25.69 2.29 14.04
CA GLU A 468 26.70 2.56 15.05
C GLU A 468 27.38 3.93 14.85
N LYS A 469 27.72 4.28 13.61
CA LYS A 469 28.27 5.58 13.27
C LYS A 469 27.35 6.74 13.64
N LYS A 470 26.05 6.62 13.37
CA LYS A 470 25.04 7.61 13.75
C LYS A 470 24.87 7.69 15.27
N LEU A 471 24.91 6.56 15.96
CA LEU A 471 24.84 6.52 17.43
C LEU A 471 26.04 7.17 18.09
N MET A 472 27.26 6.93 17.59
CA MET A 472 28.46 7.59 18.09
C MET A 472 28.39 9.11 17.93
N ALA A 473 27.87 9.60 16.82
CA ALA A 473 27.64 11.04 16.63
C ALA A 473 26.66 11.60 17.67
N ARG A 474 25.56 10.90 17.92
CA ARG A 474 24.58 11.29 18.97
C ARG A 474 25.11 11.18 20.37
N GLU A 475 25.94 10.19 20.66
CA GLU A 475 26.58 10.06 21.98
C GLU A 475 27.37 11.32 22.33
N ILE A 476 28.06 11.89 21.34
CA ILE A 476 28.81 13.14 21.51
C ILE A 476 27.85 14.30 21.79
N GLU A 477 26.74 14.40 21.07
CA GLU A 477 25.71 15.44 21.27
C GLU A 477 25.05 15.31 22.66
N ILE A 478 24.66 14.08 23.07
CA ILE A 478 24.09 13.79 24.40
C ILE A 478 25.05 14.16 25.52
N LYS A 479 26.34 13.84 25.36
CA LYS A 479 27.36 14.19 26.36
C LYS A 479 27.59 15.69 26.46
N GLN A 480 27.40 16.44 25.37
CA GLN A 480 27.54 17.90 25.34
C GLN A 480 26.29 18.61 25.88
N ASN A 481 25.10 18.06 25.69
CA ASN A 481 23.81 18.64 26.08
C ASN A 481 22.91 17.62 26.79
N PRO A 482 23.28 17.09 27.96
CA PRO A 482 22.53 16.00 28.62
C PRO A 482 21.09 16.38 29.01
N GLU A 483 20.79 17.66 29.20
CA GLU A 483 19.44 18.11 29.60
C GLU A 483 18.40 18.09 28.45
N GLU A 484 18.84 18.07 27.19
CA GLU A 484 17.94 17.97 26.04
C GLU A 484 17.48 16.53 25.75
N PHE A 485 18.12 15.53 26.34
CA PHE A 485 17.87 14.11 26.09
C PHE A 485 17.29 13.35 27.30
N LEU A 486 17.08 14.03 28.41
CA LEU A 486 16.33 13.54 29.57
C LEU A 486 14.87 14.02 29.52
#